data_4f3d36cd408e9ce6323a8cb37a548f7e
#
_entry.id   4f3d36cd408e9ce6323a8cb37a548f7e
#
_cell.length_a   1.000
_cell.length_b   1.000
_cell.length_c   1.000
_cell.angle_alpha   90.00
_cell.angle_beta   90.00
_cell.angle_gamma   90.00
#
_symmetry.space_group_name_H-M   'P 1'
#
loop_
_entity.id
_entity.type
_entity.pdbx_description
1 polymer ?
#
loop_
_entity_poly.entity_id
_entity_poly.type
_entity_poly.pdbx_seq_one_letter_code
_entity_poly.pdbx_strand_id
1 'polypeptide(L)'
;MGDEEVQEALLRFIGETTPPSGIPLGPHTAIFTTGLFDSLALVELVIWVEQTIGAPIDPSTFDMQQEWATVADLAAFIAQRKR
;
A
#
# COMPACT_ATOMS: atom_id res chain seq x y z
N MET A 1 7.80 15.21 1.68
CA MET A 1 8.21 13.92 1.14
C MET A 1 7.54 13.69 -0.21
N GLY A 2 8.29 13.21 -1.18
CA GLY A 2 7.74 12.97 -2.52
C GLY A 2 7.17 11.58 -2.65
N ASP A 3 6.43 11.36 -3.73
CA ASP A 3 5.80 10.07 -4.03
C ASP A 3 6.85 8.95 -4.11
N GLU A 4 8.05 9.24 -4.61
CA GLU A 4 9.11 8.25 -4.75
C GLU A 4 9.58 7.70 -3.42
N GLU A 5 9.71 8.56 -2.40
CA GLU A 5 10.11 8.12 -1.07
C GLU A 5 9.04 7.25 -0.42
N VAL A 6 7.78 7.64 -0.58
CA VAL A 6 6.66 6.86 -0.09
C VAL A 6 6.61 5.51 -0.81
N GLN A 7 6.81 5.52 -2.13
CA GLN A 7 6.79 4.30 -2.94
C GLN A 7 7.90 3.34 -2.51
N GLU A 8 9.11 3.83 -2.27
CA GLU A 8 10.22 3.00 -1.81
C GLU A 8 9.94 2.39 -0.43
N ALA A 9 9.42 3.20 0.49
CA ALA A 9 9.07 2.72 1.81
C ALA A 9 7.96 1.67 1.74
N LEU A 10 6.98 1.88 0.89
CA LEU A 10 5.87 0.93 0.68
C LEU A 10 6.37 -0.38 0.09
N LEU A 11 7.24 -0.33 -0.92
CA LEU A 11 7.80 -1.53 -1.52
C LEU A 11 8.62 -2.34 -0.52
N ARG A 12 9.37 -1.65 0.33
CA ARG A 12 10.12 -2.31 1.40
C ARG A 12 9.17 -3.00 2.38
N PHE A 13 8.12 -2.31 2.81
CA PHE A 13 7.13 -2.88 3.71
C PHE A 13 6.48 -4.12 3.11
N ILE A 14 6.07 -4.05 1.84
CA ILE A 14 5.47 -5.19 1.15
C ILE A 14 6.44 -6.37 1.11
N GLY A 15 7.71 -6.11 0.77
CA GLY A 15 8.72 -7.16 0.71
C GLY A 15 8.98 -7.83 2.05
N GLU A 16 8.83 -7.09 3.15
CA GLU A 16 9.03 -7.63 4.49
C GLU A 16 7.79 -8.35 5.03
N THR A 17 6.61 -7.93 4.60
CA THR A 17 5.34 -8.41 5.14
C THR A 17 4.80 -9.62 4.38
N THR A 18 5.03 -9.68 3.06
CA THR A 18 4.52 -10.76 2.24
C THR A 18 5.59 -11.83 2.02
N PRO A 19 5.21 -13.12 1.89
CA PRO A 19 6.19 -14.16 1.59
C PRO A 19 6.73 -14.01 0.17
N PRO A 20 7.91 -14.57 -0.11
CA PRO A 20 8.44 -14.60 -1.48
C PRO A 20 7.46 -15.32 -2.41
N SER A 21 6.99 -14.63 -3.42
CA SER A 21 5.96 -15.15 -4.31
C SER A 21 6.42 -15.32 -5.76
N GLY A 22 7.62 -14.83 -6.07
CA GLY A 22 8.10 -14.77 -7.45
C GLY A 22 7.48 -13.66 -8.27
N ILE A 23 6.58 -12.87 -7.67
CA ILE A 23 5.95 -11.72 -8.33
C ILE A 23 6.89 -10.52 -8.21
N PRO A 24 7.28 -9.90 -9.33
CA PRO A 24 8.13 -8.71 -9.26
C PRO A 24 7.42 -7.57 -8.54
N LEU A 25 8.12 -6.93 -7.60
CA LEU A 25 7.58 -5.78 -6.89
C LEU A 25 8.04 -4.50 -7.57
N GLY A 26 7.09 -3.67 -7.94
CA GLY A 26 7.35 -2.40 -8.58
C GLY A 26 6.14 -1.49 -8.51
N PRO A 27 6.23 -0.28 -9.10
CA PRO A 27 5.13 0.69 -9.01
C PRO A 27 3.83 0.21 -9.65
N HIS A 28 3.91 -0.69 -10.63
CA HIS A 28 2.74 -1.19 -11.34
C HIS A 28 2.21 -2.52 -10.79
N THR A 29 2.82 -3.04 -9.73
CA THR A 29 2.36 -4.28 -9.10
C THR A 29 0.96 -4.06 -8.51
N ALA A 30 0.02 -4.90 -8.92
CA ALA A 30 -1.34 -4.85 -8.40
C ALA A 30 -1.38 -5.41 -6.99
N ILE A 31 -2.11 -4.75 -6.09
CA ILE A 31 -2.17 -5.14 -4.69
C ILE A 31 -3.20 -6.26 -4.48
N PHE A 32 -4.38 -6.14 -5.09
CA PHE A 32 -5.47 -7.07 -4.80
C PHE A 32 -5.55 -8.25 -5.76
N THR A 33 -5.14 -8.08 -7.01
CA THR A 33 -5.34 -9.11 -8.04
C THR A 33 -4.19 -10.09 -8.14
N THR A 34 -3.04 -9.80 -7.53
CA THR A 34 -1.86 -10.66 -7.58
C THR A 34 -1.84 -11.74 -6.50
N GLY A 35 -2.73 -11.62 -5.50
CA GLY A 35 -2.71 -12.52 -4.35
C GLY A 35 -1.57 -12.26 -3.38
N LEU A 36 -0.88 -11.13 -3.48
CA LEU A 36 0.20 -10.78 -2.57
C LEU A 36 -0.26 -10.62 -1.13
N PHE A 37 -1.48 -10.12 -0.94
CA PHE A 37 -2.01 -9.83 0.38
C PHE A 37 -3.17 -10.77 0.70
N ASP A 38 -3.00 -11.56 1.75
CA ASP A 38 -4.13 -12.22 2.40
C ASP A 38 -4.81 -11.23 3.35
N SER A 39 -5.82 -11.70 4.08
CA SER A 39 -6.58 -10.82 4.97
C SER A 39 -5.71 -10.21 6.07
N LEU A 40 -4.80 -10.99 6.63
CA LEU A 40 -3.92 -10.50 7.70
C LEU A 40 -2.92 -9.47 7.16
N ALA A 41 -2.31 -9.76 6.03
CA ALA A 41 -1.35 -8.84 5.42
C ALA A 41 -2.03 -7.53 5.02
N LEU A 42 -3.28 -7.59 4.57
CA LEU A 42 -4.04 -6.39 4.23
C LEU A 42 -4.32 -5.52 5.46
N VAL A 43 -4.66 -6.16 6.59
CA VAL A 43 -4.84 -5.44 7.86
C VAL A 43 -3.53 -4.74 8.26
N GLU A 44 -2.41 -5.43 8.15
CA GLU A 44 -1.10 -4.85 8.45
C GLU A 44 -0.78 -3.68 7.53
N LEU A 45 -1.15 -3.78 6.25
CA LEU A 45 -0.97 -2.69 5.29
C LEU A 45 -1.77 -1.45 5.70
N VAL A 46 -3.03 -1.64 6.08
CA VAL A 46 -3.88 -0.53 6.53
C VAL A 46 -3.26 0.16 7.74
N ILE A 47 -2.80 -0.61 8.71
CA ILE A 47 -2.16 -0.06 9.91
C ILE A 47 -0.91 0.73 9.54
N TRP A 48 -0.08 0.18 8.65
CA TRP A 48 1.13 0.86 8.21
C TRP A 48 0.81 2.19 7.53
N VAL A 49 -0.21 2.21 6.67
CA VAL A 49 -0.64 3.44 6.00
C VAL A 49 -1.13 4.46 7.02
N GLU A 50 -1.95 4.04 7.98
CA GLU A 50 -2.44 4.93 9.04
C GLU A 50 -1.30 5.56 9.83
N GLN A 51 -0.31 4.76 10.17
CA GLN A 51 0.87 5.26 10.89
C GLN A 51 1.68 6.23 10.04
N THR A 52 1.76 5.96 8.74
CA THR A 52 2.55 6.79 7.83
C THR A 52 1.89 8.16 7.60
N ILE A 53 0.57 8.20 7.45
CA ILE A 53 -0.15 9.45 7.24
C ILE A 53 -0.52 10.15 8.55
N GLY A 54 -0.42 9.46 9.67
CA GLY A 54 -0.73 10.03 10.98
C GLY A 54 -2.22 10.24 11.24
N ALA A 55 -3.08 9.49 10.55
CA ALA A 55 -4.54 9.61 10.68
C ALA A 55 -5.20 8.26 10.42
N PRO A 56 -6.37 8.01 11.04
CA PRO A 56 -7.10 6.77 10.77
C PRO A 56 -7.67 6.76 9.36
N ILE A 57 -7.81 5.55 8.82
CA ILE A 57 -8.42 5.34 7.51
C ILE A 57 -9.77 4.65 7.71
N ASP A 58 -10.80 5.21 7.07
CA ASP A 58 -12.12 4.60 7.05
C ASP A 58 -12.38 4.03 5.66
N PRO A 59 -12.34 2.71 5.50
CA PRO A 59 -12.56 2.09 4.18
C PRO A 59 -13.94 2.36 3.59
N SER A 60 -14.90 2.79 4.39
CA SER A 60 -16.24 3.10 3.90
C SER A 60 -16.31 4.42 3.13
N THR A 61 -15.26 5.25 3.22
CA THR A 61 -15.27 6.58 2.58
C THR A 61 -14.68 6.57 1.17
N PHE A 62 -14.11 5.46 0.73
CA PHE A 62 -13.52 5.35 -0.60
C PHE A 62 -13.48 3.89 -1.03
N ASP A 63 -13.28 3.66 -2.34
CA ASP A 63 -13.14 2.31 -2.88
C ASP A 63 -11.67 1.91 -2.84
N MET A 64 -11.31 1.10 -1.85
CA MET A 64 -9.93 0.66 -1.64
C MET A 64 -9.38 -0.09 -2.86
N GLN A 65 -10.19 -0.90 -3.53
CA GLN A 65 -9.76 -1.66 -4.69
C GLN A 65 -9.40 -0.78 -5.87
N GLN A 66 -10.04 0.38 -6.00
CA GLN A 66 -9.69 1.35 -7.03
C GLN A 66 -8.56 2.27 -6.61
N GLU A 67 -8.64 2.81 -5.40
CA GLU A 67 -7.66 3.78 -4.89
C GLU A 67 -6.30 3.15 -4.63
N TRP A 68 -6.28 1.88 -4.26
CA TRP A 68 -5.07 1.13 -3.94
C TRP A 68 -4.84 -0.02 -4.93
N ALA A 69 -5.19 0.20 -6.19
CA ALA A 69 -5.10 -0.86 -7.20
C ALA A 69 -3.66 -1.31 -7.44
N THR A 70 -2.71 -0.37 -7.47
CA THR A 70 -1.29 -0.66 -7.63
C THR A 70 -0.49 0.00 -6.53
N VAL A 71 0.80 -0.38 -6.43
CA VAL A 71 1.72 0.25 -5.49
C VAL A 71 1.81 1.76 -5.75
N ALA A 72 1.88 2.16 -7.02
CA ALA A 72 1.92 3.59 -7.37
C ALA A 72 0.66 4.32 -6.93
N ASP A 73 -0.50 3.71 -7.11
CA ASP A 73 -1.77 4.30 -6.68
C ASP A 73 -1.82 4.49 -5.17
N LEU A 74 -1.38 3.49 -4.41
CA LEU A 74 -1.32 3.59 -2.97
C LEU A 74 -0.31 4.63 -2.51
N ALA A 75 0.85 4.69 -3.16
CA ALA A 75 1.85 5.71 -2.84
C ALA A 75 1.32 7.11 -3.05
N ALA A 76 0.59 7.34 -4.15
CA ALA A 76 -0.04 8.63 -4.42
C ALA A 76 -1.09 8.97 -3.36
N PHE A 77 -1.90 7.99 -2.96
CA PHE A 77 -2.88 8.16 -1.89
C PHE A 77 -2.21 8.63 -0.59
N ILE A 78 -1.12 7.96 -0.20
CA ILE A 78 -0.37 8.30 1.00
C ILE A 78 0.21 9.71 0.89
N ALA A 79 0.86 10.02 -0.24
CA ALA A 79 1.52 11.30 -0.44
C ALA A 79 0.54 12.47 -0.37
N GLN A 80 -0.69 12.29 -0.86
CA GLN A 80 -1.72 13.31 -0.81
C GLN A 80 -2.21 13.58 0.62
N ARG A 81 -2.13 12.60 1.49
CA ARG A 81 -2.64 12.70 2.87
C ARG A 81 -1.55 12.96 3.89
N LYS A 82 -0.31 12.64 3.54
CA LYS A 82 0.81 12.83 4.45
C LYS A 82 1.19 14.30 4.50
N ARG A 83 1.40 14.80 5.70
CA ARG A 83 1.80 16.19 5.92
C ARG A 83 3.22 16.28 6.43
#